data_cc2c563287cfb65647a9f7a806972805
#
_entry.id   cc2c563287cfb65647a9f7a806972805
#
_cell.length_a   1.000
_cell.length_b   1.000
_cell.length_c   1.000
_cell.angle_alpha   90.00
_cell.angle_beta   90.00
_cell.angle_gamma   90.00
#
_symmetry.space_group_name_H-M   'P 1'
#
loop_
_entity.id
_entity.type
_entity.pdbx_description
1 polymer ?
#
loop_
_entity_poly.entity_id
_entity_poly.type
_entity_poly.pdbx_seq_one_letter_code
_entity_poly.pdbx_strand_id
1 'polypeptide(L)' 'MEIKIYSKPNCVYCDKAKIKLAKHNPTILMLDVDYTREEFFNLFPHAKTFPQI' A
#
# COMPACT_ATOMS: atom_id res chain seq x y z
N MET A 1 1.72 -15.68 7.53
CA MET A 1 1.49 -14.28 7.92
C MET A 1 1.10 -13.49 6.68
N GLU A 2 0.02 -12.73 6.75
CA GLU A 2 -0.48 -11.97 5.62
C GLU A 2 0.14 -10.57 5.58
N ILE A 3 0.65 -10.19 4.42
CA ILE A 3 1.23 -8.86 4.21
C ILE A 3 0.36 -8.11 3.22
N LYS A 4 -0.06 -6.90 3.58
CA LYS A 4 -0.84 -6.02 2.71
C LYS A 4 -0.04 -4.75 2.45
N ILE A 5 0.05 -4.36 1.17
CA ILE A 5 0.74 -3.14 0.78
C ILE A 5 -0.28 -2.16 0.22
N TYR A 6 -0.46 -1.04 0.91
CA TYR A 6 -1.34 0.04 0.46
C TYR A 6 -0.53 0.98 -0.43
N SER A 7 -0.81 0.94 -1.73
CA SER A 7 -0.06 1.70 -2.72
C SER A 7 -0.96 2.67 -3.49
N LYS A 8 -0.33 3.52 -4.29
CA LYS A 8 -1.04 4.48 -5.13
C LYS A 8 -0.42 4.49 -6.53
N PRO A 9 -1.14 5.02 -7.56
CA PRO A 9 -0.55 5.20 -8.88
C PRO A 9 0.64 6.15 -8.85
N ASN A 10 1.60 5.93 -9.75
CA ASN A 10 2.79 6.80 -9.92
C ASN A 10 3.64 6.91 -8.66
N CYS A 11 3.71 5.85 -7.88
CA CYS A 11 4.50 5.81 -6.66
C CYS A 11 5.70 4.89 -6.85
N VAL A 12 6.89 5.48 -7.00
CA VAL A 12 8.14 4.73 -7.19
C VAL A 12 8.45 3.87 -5.95
N TYR A 13 8.23 4.43 -4.77
CA TYR A 13 8.50 3.69 -3.53
C TYR A 13 7.54 2.53 -3.33
N CYS A 14 6.31 2.65 -3.83
CA CYS A 14 5.36 1.54 -3.81
C CYS A 14 5.86 0.39 -4.68
N ASP A 15 6.40 0.70 -5.87
CA ASP A 15 6.97 -0.29 -6.75
C ASP A 15 8.16 -1.00 -6.10
N LYS A 16 9.02 -0.24 -5.44
CA LYS A 16 10.16 -0.81 -4.71
C LYS A 16 9.70 -1.74 -3.59
N ALA A 17 8.68 -1.36 -2.85
CA ALA A 17 8.12 -2.20 -1.79
C ALA A 17 7.55 -3.50 -2.35
N LYS A 18 6.85 -3.43 -3.48
CA LYS A 18 6.31 -4.61 -4.15
C LYS A 18 7.41 -5.59 -4.53
N ILE A 19 8.48 -5.10 -5.11
CA ILE A 19 9.62 -5.91 -5.52
C ILE A 19 10.30 -6.53 -4.29
N LYS A 20 10.54 -5.73 -3.28
CA LYS A 20 11.22 -6.15 -2.07
C LYS A 20 10.46 -7.25 -1.32
N LEU A 21 9.14 -7.16 -1.31
CA LEU A 21 8.29 -8.10 -0.59
C LEU A 21 7.66 -9.18 -1.47
N ALA A 22 8.01 -9.22 -2.76
CA ALA A 22 7.40 -10.14 -3.72
C ALA A 22 7.50 -11.59 -3.29
N LYS A 23 8.59 -11.98 -2.65
CA LYS A 23 8.79 -13.37 -2.18
C LYS A 23 7.80 -13.79 -1.10
N HIS A 24 7.14 -12.84 -0.45
CA HIS A 24 6.18 -13.11 0.61
C HIS A 24 4.73 -13.12 0.11
N ASN A 25 4.52 -13.00 -1.21
CA ASN A 25 3.19 -12.95 -1.84
C ASN A 25 2.27 -11.91 -1.19
N PRO A 26 2.69 -10.62 -1.15
CA PRO A 26 1.87 -9.61 -0.49
C PRO A 26 0.59 -9.31 -1.27
N THR A 27 -0.44 -8.91 -0.56
CA THR A 27 -1.67 -8.40 -1.16
C THR A 27 -1.45 -6.93 -1.50
N ILE A 28 -1.52 -6.59 -2.79
CA ILE A 28 -1.33 -5.21 -3.24
C ILE A 28 -2.69 -4.54 -3.35
N LEU A 29 -2.87 -3.45 -2.62
CA LEU A 29 -4.11 -2.67 -2.63
C LEU A 29 -3.81 -1.31 -3.26
N MET A 30 -4.56 -0.97 -4.31
CA MET A 30 -4.33 0.25 -5.08
C MET A 30 -5.36 1.31 -4.71
N LEU A 31 -4.87 2.53 -4.47
CA LEU A 31 -5.73 3.67 -4.13
C LEU A 31 -6.77 3.91 -5.23
N ASP A 32 -8.01 4.16 -4.82
CA ASP A 32 -9.17 4.40 -5.69
C ASP A 32 -9.57 3.19 -6.55
N VAL A 33 -8.97 2.03 -6.32
CA VAL A 33 -9.36 0.77 -6.96
C VAL A 33 -9.80 -0.21 -5.88
N ASP A 34 -8.93 -0.48 -4.91
CA ASP A 34 -9.19 -1.43 -3.83
C ASP A 34 -9.59 -0.75 -2.54
N TYR A 35 -9.27 0.51 -2.38
CA TYR A 35 -9.63 1.30 -1.21
C TYR A 35 -9.69 2.78 -1.58
N THR A 36 -10.37 3.58 -0.74
CA THR A 36 -10.43 5.02 -0.93
C THR A 36 -9.44 5.73 -0.02
N ARG A 37 -9.15 6.98 -0.32
CA ARG A 37 -8.30 7.81 0.53
C ARG A 37 -8.87 7.95 1.94
N GLU A 38 -10.20 8.06 2.05
CA GLU A 38 -10.86 8.14 3.34
C GLU A 38 -10.65 6.87 4.17
N GLU A 39 -10.81 5.71 3.54
CA GLU A 39 -10.56 4.43 4.19
C GLU A 39 -9.11 4.32 4.65
N PHE A 40 -8.18 4.79 3.82
CA PHE A 40 -6.76 4.79 4.15
C PHE A 40 -6.49 5.63 5.41
N PHE A 41 -7.03 6.83 5.49
CA PHE A 41 -6.82 7.69 6.65
C PHE A 41 -7.50 7.16 7.91
N ASN A 42 -8.58 6.40 7.77
CA ASN A 42 -9.21 5.73 8.91
C ASN A 42 -8.33 4.62 9.47
N LEU A 43 -7.63 3.90 8.59
CA LEU A 43 -6.72 2.82 9.00
C LEU A 43 -5.37 3.36 9.48
N PHE A 44 -4.89 4.42 8.85
CA PHE A 44 -3.58 5.00 9.13
C PHE A 44 -3.70 6.52 9.34
N PRO A 45 -4.29 6.95 10.47
CA PRO A 45 -4.57 8.38 10.68
C PRO A 45 -3.32 9.26 10.77
N HIS A 46 -2.18 8.66 11.06
CA HIS A 46 -0.91 9.38 11.15
C HIS A 46 -0.01 9.19 9.93
N ALA A 47 -0.48 8.45 8.93
CA ALA A 47 0.32 8.19 7.74
C ALA A 47 0.40 9.43 6.85
N LYS A 48 1.60 9.72 6.37
CA LYS A 48 1.85 10.87 5.49
C LYS A 48 2.44 10.45 4.15
N THR A 49 2.84 9.20 4.02
CA THR A 49 3.54 8.71 2.84
C THR A 49 3.00 7.35 2.41
N PHE A 50 3.27 7.00 1.17
CA PHE A 50 3.06 5.66 0.64
C PHE A 50 4.43 5.03 0.36
N PRO A 51 4.55 3.72 0.37
CA PRO A 51 3.53 2.73 0.72
C PRO A 51 3.34 2.59 2.23
N GLN A 52 2.19 1.99 2.62
CA GLN A 52 1.94 1.57 4.00
C GLN A 52 1.76 0.05 4.02
N ILE A 53 2.36 -0.59 4.97
CA ILE A 53 2.41 -2.05 5.04
C ILE A 53 1.76 -2.58 6.31
#